data_b8d76908301ba69ebe52765de8153205
#
_entry.id   b8d76908301ba69ebe52765de8153205
#
_cell.length_a   1.000
_cell.length_b   1.000
_cell.length_c   1.000
_cell.angle_alpha   90.00
_cell.angle_beta   90.00
_cell.angle_gamma   90.00
#
_symmetry.space_group_name_H-M   'P 1'
#
loop_
_entity.id
_entity.type
_entity.pdbx_description
1 polymer ?
#
loop_
_entity_poly.entity_id
_entity_poly.type
_entity_poly.pdbx_seq_one_letter_code
_entity_poly.pdbx_strand_id
1 'polypeptide(L)'
;SQEALRITAEINGSYHEPAQLRALFSQLIGKPVDESFGLFPPFYTDCGKNIHIGKNVFINAGCKFQDQGGIFIEDGALIGHNVVLATLNHVASPKDRGSMIPAPIRIGKNVWIGANATILPGVTIGDGAIVAAGAVVNRDVPENTVVGGVPAKVIRTIGEEDEA
;
A
#
# COMPACT_ATOMS: atom_id res chain seq x y z
N SER A 1 7.32 7.93 -14.64
CA SER A 1 8.09 6.79 -14.10
C SER A 1 9.58 7.09 -13.94
N GLN A 2 10.24 7.79 -14.85
CA GLN A 2 11.67 8.13 -14.70
C GLN A 2 11.92 9.06 -13.51
N GLU A 3 11.03 10.02 -13.25
CA GLU A 3 11.11 10.87 -12.06
C GLU A 3 10.96 10.02 -10.78
N ALA A 4 10.03 9.07 -10.78
CA ALA A 4 9.84 8.17 -9.63
C ALA A 4 11.09 7.35 -9.37
N LEU A 5 11.73 6.81 -10.41
CA LEU A 5 12.99 6.07 -10.26
C LEU A 5 14.10 6.94 -9.69
N ARG A 6 14.20 8.20 -10.14
CA ARG A 6 15.19 9.14 -9.63
C ARG A 6 14.98 9.45 -8.15
N ILE A 7 13.74 9.74 -7.74
CA ILE A 7 13.44 10.10 -6.35
C ILE A 7 13.56 8.88 -5.43
N THR A 8 13.09 7.70 -5.85
CA THR A 8 13.23 6.49 -5.04
C THR A 8 14.69 6.07 -4.90
N ALA A 9 15.51 6.25 -5.94
CA ALA A 9 16.95 6.04 -5.84
C ALA A 9 17.57 6.93 -4.77
N GLU A 10 17.16 8.19 -4.67
CA GLU A 10 17.62 9.10 -3.63
C GLU A 10 17.14 8.67 -2.24
N ILE A 11 15.85 8.35 -2.09
CA ILE A 11 15.27 7.85 -0.83
C ILE A 11 16.04 6.63 -0.32
N ASN A 12 16.34 5.69 -1.22
CA ASN A 12 16.88 4.37 -0.88
C ASN A 12 18.40 4.34 -0.82
N GLY A 13 19.08 5.34 -1.38
CA GLY A 13 20.52 5.30 -1.61
C GLY A 13 21.38 5.71 -0.42
N SER A 14 20.83 6.41 0.56
CA SER A 14 21.54 6.86 1.76
C SER A 14 20.58 7.11 2.90
N TYR A 15 21.12 7.26 4.10
CA TYR A 15 20.33 7.62 5.27
C TYR A 15 19.80 9.06 5.16
N HIS A 16 18.55 9.24 5.58
CA HIS A 16 17.91 10.56 5.70
C HIS A 16 17.18 10.66 7.04
N GLU A 17 17.19 11.84 7.63
CA GLU A 17 16.37 12.13 8.80
C GLU A 17 14.89 12.04 8.44
N PRO A 18 13.99 11.74 9.40
CA PRO A 18 12.56 11.59 9.11
C PRO A 18 11.93 12.75 8.36
N ALA A 19 12.28 13.99 8.70
CA ALA A 19 11.77 15.16 7.99
C ALA A 19 12.21 15.23 6.52
N GLN A 20 13.42 14.81 6.24
CA GLN A 20 13.95 14.73 4.87
C GLN A 20 13.24 13.64 4.06
N LEU A 21 12.97 12.48 4.69
CA LEU A 21 12.20 11.41 4.04
C LEU A 21 10.79 11.88 3.68
N ARG A 22 10.12 12.59 4.59
CA ARG A 22 8.79 13.14 4.31
C ARG A 22 8.82 14.15 3.16
N ALA A 23 9.86 14.98 3.10
CA ALA A 23 10.01 15.93 2.01
C ALA A 23 10.23 15.23 0.66
N LEU A 24 11.08 14.21 0.62
CA LEU A 24 11.33 13.41 -0.58
C LEU A 24 10.08 12.63 -1.01
N PHE A 25 9.39 12.03 -0.05
CA PHE A 25 8.15 11.31 -0.33
C PHE A 25 7.05 12.25 -0.84
N SER A 26 6.92 13.44 -0.26
CA SER A 26 5.98 14.47 -0.75
C SER A 26 6.30 14.88 -2.19
N GLN A 27 7.57 15.02 -2.52
CA GLN A 27 8.01 15.28 -3.89
C GLN A 27 7.63 14.11 -4.82
N LEU A 28 7.85 12.89 -4.38
CA LEU A 28 7.54 11.67 -5.13
C LEU A 28 6.05 11.58 -5.49
N ILE A 29 5.18 11.80 -4.52
CA ILE A 29 3.73 11.68 -4.73
C ILE A 29 3.09 12.99 -5.25
N GLY A 30 3.83 14.10 -5.26
CA GLY A 30 3.34 15.39 -5.74
C GLY A 30 2.31 16.05 -4.82
N LYS A 31 2.27 15.67 -3.56
CA LYS A 31 1.34 16.15 -2.54
C LYS A 31 2.06 16.17 -1.19
N PRO A 32 1.78 17.12 -0.30
CA PRO A 32 2.37 17.09 1.02
C PRO A 32 1.84 15.89 1.81
N VAL A 33 2.70 15.24 2.58
CA VAL A 33 2.29 14.29 3.60
C VAL A 33 2.24 14.99 4.95
N ASP A 34 1.37 14.50 5.83
CA ASP A 34 1.29 14.99 7.20
C ASP A 34 2.60 14.72 7.95
N GLU A 35 2.91 15.55 8.94
CA GLU A 35 4.13 15.36 9.76
C GLU A 35 4.13 14.05 10.55
N SER A 36 2.96 13.44 10.74
CA SER A 36 2.83 12.13 11.37
C SER A 36 3.19 10.95 10.47
N PHE A 37 3.40 11.19 9.17
CA PHE A 37 3.77 10.13 8.22
C PHE A 37 5.15 9.57 8.52
N GLY A 38 5.26 8.23 8.55
CA GLY A 38 6.52 7.52 8.71
C GLY A 38 6.79 6.57 7.55
N LEU A 39 8.04 6.51 7.16
CA LEU A 39 8.52 5.64 6.10
C LEU A 39 9.88 5.06 6.49
N PHE A 40 10.02 3.74 6.37
CA PHE A 40 11.32 3.08 6.43
C PHE A 40 11.71 2.62 5.03
N PRO A 41 12.79 3.15 4.46
CA PRO A 41 13.29 2.67 3.16
C PRO A 41 13.81 1.23 3.24
N PRO A 42 13.96 0.53 2.09
CA PRO A 42 13.70 1.02 0.75
C PRO A 42 12.21 1.07 0.40
N PHE A 43 11.85 1.99 -0.49
CA PHE A 43 10.50 2.12 -1.04
C PHE A 43 10.56 2.19 -2.56
N TYR A 44 9.62 1.53 -3.22
CA TYR A 44 9.55 1.50 -4.68
C TYR A 44 8.15 1.83 -5.16
N THR A 45 8.06 2.61 -6.23
CA THR A 45 6.78 2.88 -6.90
C THR A 45 7.02 3.19 -8.38
N ASP A 46 6.02 2.92 -9.20
CA ASP A 46 6.12 3.10 -10.65
C ASP A 46 5.99 4.57 -11.06
N CYS A 47 5.08 5.31 -10.46
CA CYS A 47 4.80 6.70 -10.80
C CYS A 47 4.84 7.62 -9.58
N GLY A 48 4.18 7.24 -8.51
CA GLY A 48 4.08 7.99 -7.27
C GLY A 48 2.93 8.98 -7.22
N LYS A 49 2.60 9.63 -8.31
CA LYS A 49 1.61 10.73 -8.35
C LYS A 49 0.17 10.30 -8.08
N ASN A 50 -0.09 9.00 -8.10
CA ASN A 50 -1.41 8.43 -7.86
C ASN A 50 -1.55 7.87 -6.43
N ILE A 51 -0.61 8.17 -5.56
CA ILE A 51 -0.62 7.76 -4.16
C ILE A 51 -1.21 8.89 -3.31
N HIS A 52 -2.19 8.55 -2.48
CA HIS A 52 -2.86 9.46 -1.54
C HIS A 52 -2.71 8.89 -0.13
N ILE A 53 -2.16 9.68 0.78
CA ILE A 53 -1.81 9.25 2.15
C ILE A 53 -2.52 10.15 3.17
N GLY A 54 -3.20 9.52 4.11
CA GLY A 54 -3.81 10.20 5.27
C GLY A 54 -2.80 10.51 6.39
N LYS A 55 -3.33 10.80 7.57
CA LYS A 55 -2.54 11.08 8.78
C LYS A 55 -2.19 9.80 9.52
N ASN A 56 -1.09 9.82 10.27
CA ASN A 56 -0.65 8.68 11.10
C ASN A 56 -0.48 7.39 10.30
N VAL A 57 -0.06 7.48 9.06
CA VAL A 57 0.23 6.32 8.21
C VAL A 57 1.70 5.97 8.35
N PHE A 58 1.99 4.69 8.50
CA PHE A 58 3.35 4.18 8.52
C PHE A 58 3.52 3.11 7.44
N ILE A 59 4.58 3.26 6.64
CA ILE A 59 4.97 2.29 5.59
C ILE A 59 6.33 1.72 5.95
N ASN A 60 6.38 0.41 6.20
CA ASN A 60 7.61 -0.26 6.57
C ASN A 60 8.48 -0.60 5.35
N ALA A 61 9.69 -1.06 5.60
CA ALA A 61 10.71 -1.25 4.58
C ALA A 61 10.36 -2.30 3.53
N GLY A 62 10.73 -2.03 2.29
CA GLY A 62 10.64 -2.98 1.19
C GLY A 62 9.31 -2.95 0.42
N CYS A 63 8.42 -2.02 0.71
CA CYS A 63 7.13 -1.94 0.02
C CYS A 63 7.26 -1.52 -1.44
N LYS A 64 6.37 -2.05 -2.28
CA LYS A 64 6.35 -1.80 -3.72
C LYS A 64 4.92 -1.44 -4.15
N PHE A 65 4.74 -0.22 -4.62
CA PHE A 65 3.44 0.31 -5.01
C PHE A 65 3.40 0.52 -6.52
N GLN A 66 2.59 -0.28 -7.20
CA GLN A 66 2.28 -0.06 -8.61
C GLN A 66 1.03 0.82 -8.65
N ASP A 67 1.22 2.14 -8.79
CA ASP A 67 0.21 3.12 -8.43
C ASP A 67 -0.62 3.68 -9.58
N GLN A 68 -0.41 3.24 -10.82
CA GLN A 68 -1.09 3.83 -11.99
C GLN A 68 -2.61 3.84 -11.89
N GLY A 69 -3.21 2.85 -11.23
CA GLY A 69 -4.67 2.77 -11.04
C GLY A 69 -5.19 3.57 -9.85
N GLY A 70 -4.31 4.14 -9.04
CA GLY A 70 -4.64 4.90 -7.84
C GLY A 70 -4.53 4.06 -6.56
N ILE A 71 -3.83 4.60 -5.56
CA ILE A 71 -3.69 4.01 -4.24
C ILE A 71 -4.12 5.06 -3.21
N PHE A 72 -5.10 4.69 -2.37
CA PHE A 72 -5.66 5.56 -1.34
C PHE A 72 -5.47 4.87 0.00
N ILE A 73 -4.66 5.48 0.87
CA ILE A 73 -4.36 4.96 2.21
C ILE A 73 -4.87 5.96 3.22
N GLU A 74 -5.86 5.54 4.02
CA GLU A 74 -6.55 6.37 4.98
C GLU A 74 -5.79 6.47 6.31
N ASP A 75 -6.29 7.33 7.21
CA ASP A 75 -5.66 7.63 8.48
C ASP A 75 -5.39 6.38 9.32
N GLY A 76 -4.23 6.33 9.94
CA GLY A 76 -3.87 5.31 10.91
C GLY A 76 -3.45 3.96 10.32
N ALA A 77 -3.38 3.82 9.00
CA ALA A 77 -3.00 2.56 8.38
C ALA A 77 -1.53 2.21 8.67
N LEU A 78 -1.29 0.93 8.93
CA LEU A 78 0.04 0.36 9.15
C LEU A 78 0.34 -0.64 8.03
N ILE A 79 1.35 -0.34 7.23
CA ILE A 79 1.77 -1.20 6.11
C ILE A 79 3.05 -1.92 6.50
N GLY A 80 2.99 -3.23 6.56
CA GLY A 80 4.12 -4.08 6.95
C GLY A 80 5.21 -4.17 5.91
N HIS A 81 6.31 -4.86 6.25
CA HIS A 81 7.45 -5.05 5.37
C HIS A 81 7.07 -5.76 4.07
N ASN A 82 7.66 -5.33 2.96
CA ASN A 82 7.57 -6.01 1.67
C ASN A 82 6.15 -6.18 1.14
N VAL A 83 5.24 -5.31 1.50
CA VAL A 83 3.87 -5.31 0.99
C VAL A 83 3.87 -4.83 -0.46
N VAL A 84 3.13 -5.53 -1.32
CA VAL A 84 2.94 -5.16 -2.71
C VAL A 84 1.49 -4.70 -2.90
N LEU A 85 1.33 -3.47 -3.40
CA LEU A 85 0.03 -2.95 -3.84
C LEU A 85 0.07 -2.84 -5.36
N ALA A 86 -0.70 -3.70 -6.04
CA ALA A 86 -0.73 -3.76 -7.50
C ALA A 86 -2.07 -3.25 -8.02
N THR A 87 -2.06 -2.19 -8.83
CA THR A 87 -3.28 -1.59 -9.37
C THR A 87 -3.51 -1.90 -10.85
N LEU A 88 -2.61 -2.64 -11.50
CA LEU A 88 -2.72 -2.98 -12.91
C LEU A 88 -2.90 -4.46 -13.12
N ASN A 89 -3.89 -4.82 -13.95
CA ASN A 89 -3.97 -6.11 -14.60
C ASN A 89 -3.59 -5.95 -16.08
N HIS A 90 -3.19 -7.03 -16.71
CA HIS A 90 -3.04 -7.11 -18.16
C HIS A 90 -4.21 -7.86 -18.77
N VAL A 91 -4.52 -7.55 -20.03
CA VAL A 91 -5.50 -8.32 -20.78
C VAL A 91 -5.02 -9.77 -20.90
N ALA A 92 -5.91 -10.71 -20.62
CA ALA A 92 -5.55 -12.13 -20.57
C ALA A 92 -5.20 -12.73 -21.94
N SER A 93 -5.75 -12.19 -23.03
CA SER A 93 -5.42 -12.65 -24.39
C SER A 93 -3.95 -12.40 -24.70
N PRO A 94 -3.18 -13.42 -25.11
CA PRO A 94 -1.74 -13.26 -25.37
C PRO A 94 -1.40 -12.15 -26.39
N LYS A 95 -2.22 -12.00 -27.43
CA LYS A 95 -1.98 -10.98 -28.45
C LYS A 95 -2.24 -9.55 -27.97
N ASP A 96 -3.07 -9.37 -26.93
CA ASP A 96 -3.42 -8.08 -26.38
C ASP A 96 -2.84 -7.88 -24.97
N ARG A 97 -1.96 -8.75 -24.53
CA ARG A 97 -1.43 -8.78 -23.15
C ARG A 97 -0.66 -7.54 -22.77
N GLY A 98 -0.17 -6.76 -23.72
CA GLY A 98 0.46 -5.49 -23.47
C GLY A 98 -0.52 -4.40 -23.00
N SER A 99 -1.82 -4.59 -23.21
CA SER A 99 -2.85 -3.68 -22.73
C SER A 99 -3.12 -3.88 -21.25
N MET A 100 -3.20 -2.76 -20.52
CA MET A 100 -3.36 -2.77 -19.06
C MET A 100 -4.76 -2.32 -18.66
N ILE A 101 -5.26 -2.91 -17.58
CA ILE A 101 -6.55 -2.58 -16.99
C ILE A 101 -6.30 -2.08 -15.57
N PRO A 102 -6.34 -0.75 -15.33
CA PRO A 102 -6.12 -0.20 -14.01
C PRO A 102 -7.38 -0.32 -13.14
N ALA A 103 -7.17 -0.52 -11.83
CA ALA A 103 -8.24 -0.45 -10.86
C ALA A 103 -7.67 0.00 -9.51
N PRO A 104 -8.33 0.95 -8.80
CA PRO A 104 -7.77 1.52 -7.59
C PRO A 104 -7.76 0.54 -6.42
N ILE A 105 -6.79 0.73 -5.53
CA ILE A 105 -6.75 0.08 -4.21
C ILE A 105 -7.09 1.13 -3.17
N ARG A 106 -8.01 0.78 -2.26
CA ARG A 106 -8.40 1.62 -1.13
C ARG A 106 -8.15 0.89 0.16
N ILE A 107 -7.35 1.49 1.03
CA ILE A 107 -7.00 0.94 2.35
C ILE A 107 -7.63 1.86 3.38
N GLY A 108 -8.58 1.32 4.13
CA GLY A 108 -9.37 2.06 5.10
C GLY A 108 -8.60 2.49 6.35
N LYS A 109 -9.29 3.21 7.23
CA LYS A 109 -8.71 3.74 8.47
C LYS A 109 -8.29 2.61 9.40
N ASN A 110 -7.12 2.81 10.03
CA ASN A 110 -6.60 1.88 11.03
C ASN A 110 -6.45 0.43 10.52
N VAL A 111 -6.31 0.25 9.23
CA VAL A 111 -6.02 -1.06 8.63
C VAL A 111 -4.57 -1.43 8.93
N TRP A 112 -4.36 -2.69 9.26
CA TRP A 112 -3.01 -3.25 9.35
C TRP A 112 -2.81 -4.29 8.26
N ILE A 113 -1.80 -4.09 7.42
CA ILE A 113 -1.39 -5.06 6.39
C ILE A 113 -0.10 -5.71 6.85
N GLY A 114 -0.15 -7.01 7.08
CA GLY A 114 0.99 -7.81 7.54
C GLY A 114 2.07 -7.96 6.47
N ALA A 115 3.27 -8.32 6.92
CA ALA A 115 4.43 -8.46 6.06
C ALA A 115 4.21 -9.41 4.88
N ASN A 116 4.77 -9.05 3.73
CA ASN A 116 4.74 -9.86 2.50
C ASN A 116 3.33 -10.11 1.92
N ALA A 117 2.33 -9.35 2.37
CA ALA A 117 1.01 -9.43 1.75
C ALA A 117 1.00 -8.76 0.37
N THR A 118 0.15 -9.26 -0.51
CA THR A 118 -0.08 -8.69 -1.84
C THR A 118 -1.54 -8.32 -1.97
N ILE A 119 -1.82 -7.06 -2.32
CA ILE A 119 -3.16 -6.56 -2.57
C ILE A 119 -3.32 -6.36 -4.07
N LEU A 120 -4.35 -6.98 -4.65
CA LEU A 120 -4.58 -7.01 -6.08
C LEU A 120 -5.47 -5.85 -6.56
N PRO A 121 -5.46 -5.56 -7.89
CA PRO A 121 -6.20 -4.42 -8.42
C PRO A 121 -7.67 -4.39 -8.05
N GLY A 122 -8.17 -3.21 -7.69
CA GLY A 122 -9.58 -2.97 -7.41
C GLY A 122 -10.04 -3.33 -6.02
N VAL A 123 -9.16 -3.81 -5.14
CA VAL A 123 -9.52 -4.24 -3.78
C VAL A 123 -9.70 -3.02 -2.86
N THR A 124 -10.80 -3.04 -2.11
CA THR A 124 -11.05 -2.14 -0.98
C THR A 124 -10.92 -2.92 0.32
N ILE A 125 -10.09 -2.44 1.23
CA ILE A 125 -9.93 -3.01 2.57
C ILE A 125 -10.65 -2.11 3.55
N GLY A 126 -11.67 -2.65 4.21
CA GLY A 126 -12.53 -1.91 5.13
C GLY A 126 -11.81 -1.45 6.40
N ASP A 127 -12.33 -0.39 7.02
CA ASP A 127 -11.75 0.22 8.22
C ASP A 127 -11.51 -0.84 9.30
N GLY A 128 -10.38 -0.73 9.99
CA GLY A 128 -10.04 -1.60 11.10
C GLY A 128 -9.67 -3.04 10.74
N ALA A 129 -9.69 -3.40 9.46
CA ALA A 129 -9.35 -4.75 9.05
C ALA A 129 -7.85 -5.05 9.20
N ILE A 130 -7.54 -6.32 9.33
CA ILE A 130 -6.19 -6.86 9.37
C ILE A 130 -6.01 -7.85 8.22
N VAL A 131 -4.97 -7.65 7.43
CA VAL A 131 -4.51 -8.61 6.43
C VAL A 131 -3.33 -9.36 7.00
N ALA A 132 -3.45 -10.67 7.18
CA ALA A 132 -2.39 -11.49 7.75
C ALA A 132 -1.16 -11.52 6.84
N ALA A 133 0.01 -11.73 7.45
CA ALA A 133 1.27 -11.83 6.72
C ALA A 133 1.19 -12.88 5.61
N GLY A 134 1.76 -12.57 4.45
CA GLY A 134 1.83 -13.48 3.31
C GLY A 134 0.51 -13.68 2.55
N ALA A 135 -0.55 -13.00 2.92
CA ALA A 135 -1.84 -13.12 2.25
C ALA A 135 -1.81 -12.55 0.83
N VAL A 136 -2.62 -13.12 -0.05
CA VAL A 136 -2.91 -12.54 -1.37
C VAL A 136 -4.39 -12.17 -1.41
N VAL A 137 -4.67 -10.88 -1.38
CA VAL A 137 -6.04 -10.36 -1.29
C VAL A 137 -6.56 -10.05 -2.69
N ASN A 138 -7.54 -10.83 -3.15
CA ASN A 138 -8.11 -10.72 -4.49
C ASN A 138 -9.58 -10.24 -4.50
N ARG A 139 -10.14 -9.90 -3.34
CA ARG A 139 -11.49 -9.35 -3.21
C ARG A 139 -11.56 -8.42 -2.01
N ASP A 140 -12.62 -7.60 -1.95
CA ASP A 140 -12.82 -6.65 -0.87
C ASP A 140 -12.83 -7.33 0.50
N VAL A 141 -12.30 -6.62 1.49
CA VAL A 141 -12.20 -7.08 2.87
C VAL A 141 -13.18 -6.29 3.72
N PRO A 142 -14.10 -6.96 4.43
CA PRO A 142 -15.04 -6.26 5.31
C PRO A 142 -14.36 -5.55 6.45
N GLU A 143 -15.00 -4.49 6.95
CA GLU A 143 -14.51 -3.78 8.13
C GLU A 143 -14.32 -4.71 9.33
N ASN A 144 -13.32 -4.42 10.17
CA ASN A 144 -13.08 -5.11 11.43
C ASN A 144 -13.00 -6.63 11.29
N THR A 145 -12.38 -7.11 10.22
CA THR A 145 -12.13 -8.53 10.01
C THR A 145 -10.64 -8.81 9.87
N VAL A 146 -10.25 -10.03 10.21
CA VAL A 146 -8.93 -10.56 9.89
C VAL A 146 -9.07 -11.49 8.70
N VAL A 147 -8.33 -11.21 7.64
CA VAL A 147 -8.25 -12.09 6.47
C VAL A 147 -6.85 -12.64 6.32
N GLY A 148 -6.73 -13.84 5.74
CA GLY A 148 -5.43 -14.46 5.51
C GLY A 148 -5.49 -15.59 4.50
N GLY A 149 -4.33 -16.00 4.04
CA GLY A 149 -4.18 -17.08 3.08
C GLY A 149 -4.07 -16.63 1.62
N VAL A 150 -3.98 -17.61 0.71
CA VAL A 150 -3.84 -17.42 -0.74
C VAL A 150 -4.85 -18.33 -1.45
N PRO A 151 -5.96 -17.81 -1.97
CA PRO A 151 -6.45 -16.43 -1.80
C PRO A 151 -6.90 -16.16 -0.37
N ALA A 152 -6.84 -14.89 0.04
CA ALA A 152 -7.24 -14.49 1.39
C ALA A 152 -8.72 -14.71 1.64
N LYS A 153 -9.03 -15.22 2.83
CA LYS A 153 -10.39 -15.46 3.31
C LYS A 153 -10.53 -14.94 4.73
N VAL A 154 -11.75 -14.62 5.14
CA VAL A 154 -12.03 -14.17 6.50
C VAL A 154 -11.68 -15.30 7.49
N ILE A 155 -10.82 -14.98 8.46
CA ILE A 155 -10.42 -15.88 9.54
C ILE A 155 -11.31 -15.65 10.76
N ARG A 156 -11.54 -14.37 11.12
CA ARG A 156 -12.39 -13.98 12.24
C ARG A 156 -12.80 -12.51 12.14
N THR A 157 -13.73 -12.12 12.98
CA THR A 157 -14.11 -10.72 13.21
C THR A 157 -13.34 -10.18 14.42
N ILE A 158 -12.94 -8.93 14.37
CA ILE A 158 -12.31 -8.22 15.49
C ILE A 158 -13.43 -7.68 16.37
N GLY A 159 -13.38 -7.97 17.68
CA GLY A 159 -14.40 -7.58 18.63
C GLY A 159 -13.82 -7.04 19.93
N GLU A 160 -14.68 -6.95 20.98
CA GLU A 160 -14.29 -6.40 22.29
C GLU A 160 -13.14 -7.17 22.94
N GLU A 161 -12.99 -8.46 22.65
CA GLU A 161 -11.91 -9.30 23.16
C GLU A 161 -10.52 -8.89 22.65
N ASP A 162 -10.46 -8.05 21.61
CA ASP A 162 -9.22 -7.51 21.07
C ASP A 162 -8.84 -6.16 21.67
N GLU A 163 -9.70 -5.59 22.50
CA GLU A 163 -9.42 -4.35 23.22
C GLU A 163 -8.55 -4.65 24.46
N ALA A 164 -7.41 -3.99 24.54
CA ALA A 164 -6.44 -4.21 25.63
C ALA A 164 -6.63 -3.18 26.76
#